data_0fc58476c6220778b9259fea828ba520
#
_entry.id   0fc58476c6220778b9259fea828ba520
#
_cell.length_a   1.000
_cell.length_b   1.000
_cell.length_c   1.000
_cell.angle_alpha   90.00
_cell.angle_beta   90.00
_cell.angle_gamma   90.00
#
_symmetry.space_group_name_H-M   'P 1'
#
loop_
_entity.id
_entity.type
_entity.pdbx_description
1 polymer ?
#
loop_
_entity_poly.entity_id
_entity_poly.type
_entity_poly.pdbx_seq_one_letter_code
_entity_poly.pdbx_strand_id
1 'polypeptide(L)'
;MNLEPMGGDSDDAEEKAELLSLCRKTLFAGVLTLPVLFLAFDSMVPGFTLDTWLSATTQGWLELIFASPVILWSGSMFFTRGWRSLINRSLNMFTLIMLGVGAAYVYSFIAVILPGIFPDSFRIHDGQVELYFEAAAVITTLILLGQWLEARARSKTGQAIKSLLDLAAKTAHRIVDEKEEEVAIEDIT
;
A
#
# COMPACT_ATOMS: atom_id res chain seq x y z
N MET A 1 32.81 7.49 23.66
CA MET A 1 31.56 7.49 22.89
C MET A 1 31.78 6.51 21.76
N ASN A 2 31.37 5.24 21.97
CA ASN A 2 31.55 4.20 20.95
C ASN A 2 30.58 4.49 19.80
N LEU A 3 31.09 4.88 18.66
CA LEU A 3 30.38 4.87 17.39
C LEU A 3 30.32 3.40 16.95
N GLU A 4 29.20 2.74 17.17
CA GLU A 4 28.93 1.47 16.49
C GLU A 4 28.92 1.72 14.97
N PRO A 5 29.62 0.88 14.17
CA PRO A 5 29.51 0.99 12.73
C PRO A 5 28.04 0.74 12.36
N MET A 6 27.40 1.75 11.77
CA MET A 6 26.03 1.63 11.26
C MET A 6 25.98 0.41 10.35
N GLY A 7 25.14 -0.56 10.72
CA GLY A 7 24.96 -1.85 10.05
C GLY A 7 24.40 -1.70 8.63
N GLY A 8 25.25 -1.28 7.70
CA GLY A 8 24.85 -1.02 6.32
C GLY A 8 24.24 -2.20 5.57
N ASP A 9 24.65 -3.43 5.89
CA ASP A 9 24.16 -4.63 5.19
C ASP A 9 22.81 -5.12 5.70
N SER A 10 22.53 -4.96 7.00
CA SER A 10 21.23 -5.34 7.59
C SER A 10 20.12 -4.38 7.16
N ASP A 11 20.41 -3.08 7.15
CA ASP A 11 19.44 -2.05 6.76
C ASP A 11 19.07 -2.17 5.26
N ASP A 12 20.05 -2.48 4.39
CA ASP A 12 19.83 -2.71 2.97
C ASP A 12 19.00 -3.97 2.70
N ALA A 13 19.17 -5.01 3.50
CA ALA A 13 18.39 -6.24 3.39
C ALA A 13 16.92 -6.03 3.84
N GLU A 14 16.71 -5.30 4.92
CA GLU A 14 15.37 -4.93 5.42
C GLU A 14 14.63 -4.04 4.43
N GLU A 15 15.30 -3.01 3.87
CA GLU A 15 14.72 -2.13 2.87
C GLU A 15 14.30 -2.88 1.60
N LYS A 16 15.13 -3.79 1.09
CA LYS A 16 14.78 -4.65 -0.04
C LYS A 16 13.62 -5.58 0.26
N ALA A 17 13.56 -6.14 1.46
CA ALA A 17 12.45 -6.99 1.89
C ALA A 17 11.14 -6.20 1.98
N GLU A 18 11.15 -4.97 2.48
CA GLU A 18 9.99 -4.09 2.52
C GLU A 18 9.51 -3.75 1.10
N LEU A 19 10.42 -3.36 0.19
CA LEU A 19 10.10 -3.08 -1.22
C LEU A 19 9.46 -4.28 -1.92
N LEU A 20 10.00 -5.49 -1.73
CA LEU A 20 9.45 -6.71 -2.30
C LEU A 20 8.07 -7.03 -1.74
N SER A 21 7.87 -6.83 -0.44
CA SER A 21 6.57 -7.06 0.22
C SER A 21 5.50 -6.11 -0.31
N LEU A 22 5.83 -4.83 -0.46
CA LEU A 22 4.94 -3.81 -1.03
C LEU A 22 4.63 -4.11 -2.50
N CYS A 23 5.63 -4.46 -3.31
CA CYS A 23 5.46 -4.84 -4.70
C CYS A 23 4.50 -6.02 -4.85
N ARG A 24 4.69 -7.08 -4.05
CA ARG A 24 3.82 -8.27 -4.06
C ARG A 24 2.39 -7.94 -3.67
N LYS A 25 2.18 -7.13 -2.61
CA LYS A 25 0.85 -6.70 -2.18
C LYS A 25 0.16 -5.84 -3.23
N THR A 26 0.90 -4.92 -3.86
CA THR A 26 0.37 -4.04 -4.93
C THR A 26 -0.03 -4.85 -6.16
N LEU A 27 0.82 -5.80 -6.60
CA LEU A 27 0.52 -6.65 -7.74
C LEU A 27 -0.70 -7.54 -7.47
N PHE A 28 -0.76 -8.17 -6.29
CA PHE A 28 -1.89 -8.98 -5.88
C PHE A 28 -3.19 -8.17 -5.82
N ALA A 29 -3.15 -6.97 -5.21
CA ALA A 29 -4.28 -6.06 -5.16
C ALA A 29 -4.73 -5.65 -6.56
N GLY A 30 -3.79 -5.30 -7.45
CA GLY A 30 -4.08 -4.92 -8.83
C GLY A 30 -4.77 -6.03 -9.61
N VAL A 31 -4.25 -7.27 -9.53
CA VAL A 31 -4.85 -8.43 -10.23
C VAL A 31 -6.26 -8.71 -9.75
N LEU A 32 -6.53 -8.63 -8.44
CA LEU A 32 -7.86 -8.88 -7.88
C LEU A 32 -8.83 -7.70 -8.07
N THR A 33 -8.34 -6.49 -8.19
CA THR A 33 -9.19 -5.31 -8.44
C THR A 33 -9.73 -5.31 -9.89
N LEU A 34 -9.01 -5.90 -10.87
CA LEU A 34 -9.48 -5.96 -12.25
C LEU A 34 -10.83 -6.67 -12.41
N PRO A 35 -11.06 -7.89 -11.87
CA PRO A 35 -12.38 -8.51 -11.94
C PRO A 35 -13.47 -7.73 -11.20
N VAL A 36 -13.14 -7.06 -10.08
CA VAL A 36 -14.11 -6.20 -9.37
C VAL A 36 -14.54 -5.04 -10.26
N LEU A 37 -13.57 -4.37 -10.90
CA LEU A 37 -13.87 -3.31 -11.87
C LEU A 37 -14.69 -3.83 -13.06
N PHE A 38 -14.36 -5.01 -13.55
CA PHE A 38 -15.11 -5.60 -14.67
C PHE A 38 -16.56 -5.86 -14.31
N LEU A 39 -16.84 -6.35 -13.10
CA LEU A 39 -18.20 -6.56 -12.59
C LEU A 39 -18.94 -5.22 -12.42
N ALA A 40 -18.27 -4.20 -11.88
CA ALA A 40 -18.84 -2.88 -11.67
C ALA A 40 -19.09 -2.12 -12.99
N PHE A 41 -18.37 -2.46 -14.07
CA PHE A 41 -18.55 -1.82 -15.38
C PHE A 41 -19.92 -2.06 -16.00
N ASP A 42 -20.61 -3.12 -15.60
CA ASP A 42 -21.94 -3.46 -16.07
C ASP A 42 -22.97 -2.36 -15.75
N SER A 43 -22.88 -1.80 -14.56
CA SER A 43 -23.75 -0.70 -14.14
C SER A 43 -23.45 0.63 -14.86
N MET A 44 -22.28 0.77 -15.48
CA MET A 44 -21.77 2.04 -16.02
C MET A 44 -21.91 2.14 -17.56
N VAL A 45 -21.99 1.03 -18.28
CA VAL A 45 -22.06 1.00 -19.76
C VAL A 45 -23.43 0.57 -20.25
N PRO A 46 -24.27 1.50 -20.73
CA PRO A 46 -25.56 1.15 -21.30
C PRO A 46 -25.42 0.23 -22.52
N GLY A 47 -26.00 -0.97 -22.42
CA GLY A 47 -25.97 -1.97 -23.51
C GLY A 47 -24.99 -3.13 -23.30
N PHE A 48 -24.17 -3.10 -22.28
CA PHE A 48 -23.37 -4.25 -21.84
C PHE A 48 -24.04 -4.86 -20.62
N THR A 49 -24.90 -5.86 -20.81
CA THR A 49 -25.68 -6.46 -19.73
C THR A 49 -25.09 -7.82 -19.34
N LEU A 50 -24.33 -7.86 -18.23
CA LEU A 50 -23.97 -9.11 -17.54
C LEU A 50 -25.21 -9.71 -16.83
N ASP A 51 -26.27 -8.95 -16.65
CA ASP A 51 -27.55 -9.37 -16.04
C ASP A 51 -28.17 -10.58 -16.72
N THR A 52 -27.86 -10.80 -18.00
CA THR A 52 -28.27 -12.00 -18.74
C THR A 52 -27.57 -13.28 -18.26
N TRP A 53 -26.41 -13.16 -17.59
CA TRP A 53 -25.55 -14.28 -17.19
C TRP A 53 -25.39 -14.42 -15.69
N LEU A 54 -25.49 -13.33 -14.95
CA LEU A 54 -25.26 -13.26 -13.50
C LEU A 54 -26.42 -12.53 -12.85
N SER A 55 -27.08 -13.20 -11.91
CA SER A 55 -28.01 -12.51 -10.99
C SER A 55 -27.22 -11.45 -10.22
N ALA A 56 -27.82 -10.30 -10.03
CA ALA A 56 -27.21 -9.20 -9.32
C ALA A 56 -26.82 -9.54 -7.86
N THR A 57 -27.54 -10.45 -7.20
CA THR A 57 -27.10 -11.01 -5.91
C THR A 57 -25.79 -11.77 -6.04
N THR A 58 -25.59 -12.52 -7.14
CA THR A 58 -24.35 -13.27 -7.39
C THR A 58 -23.18 -12.29 -7.66
N GLN A 59 -23.44 -11.22 -8.37
CA GLN A 59 -22.48 -10.15 -8.65
C GLN A 59 -21.96 -9.53 -7.34
N GLY A 60 -22.84 -9.13 -6.42
CA GLY A 60 -22.45 -8.57 -5.13
C GLY A 60 -21.61 -9.54 -4.29
N TRP A 61 -21.91 -10.84 -4.30
CA TRP A 61 -21.09 -11.85 -3.64
C TRP A 61 -19.70 -12.02 -4.29
N LEU A 62 -19.62 -11.98 -5.62
CA LEU A 62 -18.33 -12.02 -6.33
C LEU A 62 -17.49 -10.80 -6.02
N GLU A 63 -18.07 -9.61 -6.05
CA GLU A 63 -17.37 -8.37 -5.65
C GLU A 63 -16.84 -8.46 -4.22
N LEU A 64 -17.65 -8.94 -3.28
CA LEU A 64 -17.24 -9.16 -1.90
C LEU A 64 -16.05 -10.11 -1.80
N ILE A 65 -16.08 -11.25 -2.52
CA ILE A 65 -15.03 -12.27 -2.49
C ILE A 65 -13.71 -11.71 -3.04
N PHE A 66 -13.74 -10.96 -4.12
CA PHE A 66 -12.53 -10.39 -4.73
C PHE A 66 -12.03 -9.14 -4.00
N ALA A 67 -12.91 -8.26 -3.51
CA ALA A 67 -12.53 -7.05 -2.82
C ALA A 67 -12.00 -7.32 -1.39
N SER A 68 -12.53 -8.32 -0.68
CA SER A 68 -12.11 -8.62 0.69
C SER A 68 -10.61 -8.89 0.84
N PRO A 69 -9.95 -9.74 0.03
CA PRO A 69 -8.51 -9.92 0.12
C PRO A 69 -7.72 -8.65 -0.20
N VAL A 70 -8.20 -7.82 -1.13
CA VAL A 70 -7.57 -6.55 -1.46
C VAL A 70 -7.59 -5.61 -0.26
N ILE A 71 -8.75 -5.43 0.35
CA ILE A 71 -8.95 -4.46 1.41
C ILE A 71 -8.36 -4.96 2.73
N LEU A 72 -8.68 -6.21 3.15
CA LEU A 72 -8.32 -6.72 4.47
C LEU A 72 -6.89 -7.23 4.55
N TRP A 73 -6.36 -7.87 3.51
CA TRP A 73 -5.00 -8.41 3.53
C TRP A 73 -4.00 -7.42 2.92
N SER A 74 -4.18 -6.97 1.69
CA SER A 74 -3.24 -6.03 1.05
C SER A 74 -3.29 -4.67 1.74
N GLY A 75 -4.48 -4.17 2.10
CA GLY A 75 -4.72 -2.92 2.80
C GLY A 75 -4.48 -2.94 4.31
N SER A 76 -4.15 -4.10 4.91
CA SER A 76 -3.98 -4.26 6.38
C SER A 76 -3.07 -3.21 7.01
N MET A 77 -2.03 -2.79 6.29
CA MET A 77 -1.09 -1.77 6.74
C MET A 77 -1.79 -0.42 7.01
N PHE A 78 -2.77 -0.05 6.18
CA PHE A 78 -3.50 1.22 6.34
C PHE A 78 -4.41 1.17 7.56
N PHE A 79 -5.06 0.04 7.80
CA PHE A 79 -5.92 -0.16 8.97
C PHE A 79 -5.11 -0.13 10.27
N THR A 80 -3.96 -0.80 10.31
CA THR A 80 -3.10 -0.81 11.51
C THR A 80 -2.47 0.55 11.80
N ARG A 81 -1.96 1.23 10.77
CA ARG A 81 -1.37 2.58 10.92
C ARG A 81 -2.44 3.64 11.23
N GLY A 82 -3.60 3.56 10.57
CA GLY A 82 -4.73 4.45 10.81
C GLY A 82 -5.29 4.31 12.22
N TRP A 83 -5.45 3.06 12.71
CA TRP A 83 -5.91 2.78 14.06
C TRP A 83 -4.97 3.33 15.14
N ARG A 84 -3.65 3.11 14.97
CA ARG A 84 -2.64 3.68 15.87
C ARG A 84 -2.66 5.20 15.88
N SER A 85 -2.81 5.82 14.72
CA SER A 85 -2.93 7.27 14.58
C SER A 85 -4.17 7.83 15.30
N LEU A 86 -5.30 7.11 15.23
CA LEU A 86 -6.53 7.48 15.90
C LEU A 86 -6.38 7.42 17.42
N ILE A 87 -5.81 6.32 17.95
CA ILE A 87 -5.57 6.15 19.40
C ILE A 87 -4.61 7.24 19.92
N ASN A 88 -3.54 7.51 19.20
CA ASN A 88 -2.53 8.50 19.57
C ASN A 88 -2.98 9.94 19.34
N ARG A 89 -4.20 10.18 18.87
CA ARG A 89 -4.75 11.50 18.51
C ARG A 89 -3.87 12.31 17.56
N SER A 90 -3.06 11.63 16.75
CA SER A 90 -2.22 12.24 15.70
C SER A 90 -2.76 11.83 14.33
N LEU A 91 -3.87 12.45 13.93
CA LEU A 91 -4.56 12.14 12.69
C LEU A 91 -3.65 12.37 11.48
N ASN A 92 -3.60 11.38 10.59
CA ASN A 92 -2.78 11.42 9.38
C ASN A 92 -3.55 10.83 8.18
N MET A 93 -2.88 10.79 7.04
CA MET A 93 -3.44 10.24 5.80
C MET A 93 -4.00 8.82 5.98
N PHE A 94 -3.33 7.97 6.77
CA PHE A 94 -3.77 6.58 6.98
C PHE A 94 -5.08 6.50 7.76
N THR A 95 -5.36 7.45 8.66
CA THR A 95 -6.64 7.54 9.38
C THR A 95 -7.78 7.81 8.41
N LEU A 96 -7.58 8.74 7.47
CA LEU A 96 -8.60 9.09 6.47
C LEU A 96 -8.89 7.91 5.54
N ILE A 97 -7.84 7.22 5.08
CA ILE A 97 -7.97 6.02 4.24
C ILE A 97 -8.73 4.92 5.00
N MET A 98 -8.34 4.64 6.24
CA MET A 98 -8.99 3.63 7.07
C MET A 98 -10.48 3.92 7.25
N LEU A 99 -10.85 5.16 7.53
CA LEU A 99 -12.24 5.55 7.72
C LEU A 99 -13.02 5.49 6.41
N GLY A 100 -12.50 6.03 5.31
CA GLY A 100 -13.18 6.08 4.02
C GLY A 100 -13.36 4.69 3.39
N VAL A 101 -12.26 3.95 3.24
CA VAL A 101 -12.28 2.59 2.69
C VAL A 101 -13.02 1.63 3.61
N GLY A 102 -12.82 1.76 4.93
CA GLY A 102 -13.52 0.96 5.93
C GLY A 102 -15.03 1.18 5.92
N ALA A 103 -15.48 2.44 5.83
CA ALA A 103 -16.90 2.77 5.75
C ALA A 103 -17.54 2.22 4.47
N ALA A 104 -16.88 2.39 3.31
CA ALA A 104 -17.34 1.86 2.03
C ALA A 104 -17.45 0.32 2.06
N TYR A 105 -16.43 -0.35 2.61
CA TYR A 105 -16.41 -1.81 2.73
C TYR A 105 -17.50 -2.32 3.67
N VAL A 106 -17.65 -1.75 4.88
CA VAL A 106 -18.64 -2.16 5.86
C VAL A 106 -20.05 -1.91 5.35
N TYR A 107 -20.31 -0.77 4.71
CA TYR A 107 -21.58 -0.46 4.08
C TYR A 107 -21.96 -1.52 3.04
N SER A 108 -21.06 -1.79 2.08
CA SER A 108 -21.30 -2.76 1.00
C SER A 108 -21.42 -4.19 1.53
N PHE A 109 -20.64 -4.54 2.56
CA PHE A 109 -20.74 -5.83 3.24
C PHE A 109 -22.15 -6.04 3.86
N ILE A 110 -22.68 -5.02 4.56
CA ILE A 110 -24.03 -5.08 5.15
C ILE A 110 -25.08 -5.12 4.03
N ALA A 111 -24.89 -4.38 2.95
CA ALA A 111 -25.81 -4.34 1.82
C ALA A 111 -25.95 -5.71 1.12
N VAL A 112 -24.84 -6.46 1.00
CA VAL A 112 -24.87 -7.82 0.42
C VAL A 112 -25.52 -8.83 1.35
N ILE A 113 -25.23 -8.77 2.67
CA ILE A 113 -25.72 -9.79 3.62
C ILE A 113 -27.16 -9.52 4.05
N LEU A 114 -27.52 -8.25 4.27
CA LEU A 114 -28.80 -7.81 4.84
C LEU A 114 -29.45 -6.72 3.98
N PRO A 115 -29.77 -6.99 2.70
CA PRO A 115 -30.34 -5.98 1.80
C PRO A 115 -31.69 -5.43 2.29
N GLY A 116 -32.41 -6.18 3.13
CA GLY A 116 -33.70 -5.78 3.67
C GLY A 116 -33.71 -4.68 4.73
N ILE A 117 -32.52 -4.31 5.28
CA ILE A 117 -32.39 -3.23 6.26
C ILE A 117 -32.45 -1.86 5.57
N PHE A 118 -32.07 -1.79 4.28
CA PHE A 118 -31.99 -0.53 3.56
C PHE A 118 -33.37 -0.08 3.07
N PRO A 119 -33.75 1.20 3.32
CA PRO A 119 -34.96 1.79 2.78
C PRO A 119 -34.99 1.76 1.25
N ASP A 120 -36.18 1.79 0.66
CA ASP A 120 -36.37 1.76 -0.79
C ASP A 120 -35.69 2.93 -1.51
N SER A 121 -35.45 4.06 -0.82
CA SER A 121 -34.70 5.20 -1.34
C SER A 121 -33.22 4.93 -1.65
N PHE A 122 -32.62 3.88 -1.10
CA PHE A 122 -31.25 3.43 -1.36
C PHE A 122 -31.18 2.34 -2.43
N ARG A 123 -32.32 1.94 -2.99
CA ARG A 123 -32.41 0.90 -4.02
C ARG A 123 -32.43 1.53 -5.41
N ILE A 124 -31.60 0.98 -6.29
CA ILE A 124 -31.57 1.33 -7.71
C ILE A 124 -32.76 0.65 -8.43
N HIS A 125 -32.96 0.91 -9.71
CA HIS A 125 -34.08 0.50 -10.54
C HIS A 125 -34.47 -0.99 -10.45
N ASP A 126 -33.54 -1.87 -10.04
CA ASP A 126 -33.76 -3.32 -9.87
C ASP A 126 -33.96 -3.76 -8.41
N GLY A 127 -34.23 -2.84 -7.48
CA GLY A 127 -34.45 -3.14 -6.07
C GLY A 127 -33.19 -3.50 -5.28
N GLN A 128 -32.01 -3.31 -5.85
CA GLN A 128 -30.73 -3.58 -5.23
C GLN A 128 -30.13 -2.33 -4.59
N VAL A 129 -29.34 -2.54 -3.54
CA VAL A 129 -28.58 -1.49 -2.87
C VAL A 129 -27.26 -1.30 -3.61
N GLU A 130 -26.89 -0.06 -3.89
CA GLU A 130 -25.61 0.28 -4.52
C GLU A 130 -24.44 -0.18 -3.66
N LEU A 131 -23.45 -0.82 -4.29
CA LEU A 131 -22.25 -1.32 -3.62
C LEU A 131 -21.05 -0.42 -3.95
N TYR A 132 -20.09 -0.37 -3.07
CA TYR A 132 -18.87 0.46 -3.21
C TYR A 132 -17.59 -0.37 -3.06
N PHE A 133 -17.65 -1.68 -3.36
CA PHE A 133 -16.47 -2.55 -3.30
C PHE A 133 -15.41 -2.16 -4.32
N GLU A 134 -15.83 -1.79 -5.52
CA GLU A 134 -14.94 -1.35 -6.59
C GLU A 134 -14.18 -0.08 -6.20
N ALA A 135 -14.87 0.91 -5.66
CA ALA A 135 -14.25 2.15 -5.19
C ALA A 135 -13.23 1.86 -4.06
N ALA A 136 -13.63 1.05 -3.06
CA ALA A 136 -12.76 0.66 -1.96
C ALA A 136 -11.53 -0.13 -2.42
N ALA A 137 -11.68 -1.07 -3.35
CA ALA A 137 -10.59 -1.87 -3.91
C ALA A 137 -9.63 -1.03 -4.75
N VAL A 138 -10.16 -0.16 -5.62
CA VAL A 138 -9.35 0.75 -6.46
C VAL A 138 -8.56 1.72 -5.60
N ILE A 139 -9.19 2.38 -4.63
CA ILE A 139 -8.51 3.31 -3.72
C ILE A 139 -7.39 2.60 -2.98
N THR A 140 -7.66 1.41 -2.41
CA THR A 140 -6.64 0.61 -1.71
C THR A 140 -5.47 0.26 -2.62
N THR A 141 -5.74 -0.18 -3.84
CA THR A 141 -4.71 -0.56 -4.82
C THR A 141 -3.86 0.64 -5.25
N LEU A 142 -4.48 1.79 -5.53
CA LEU A 142 -3.77 3.00 -5.93
C LEU A 142 -2.89 3.56 -4.80
N ILE A 143 -3.35 3.48 -3.55
CA ILE A 143 -2.55 3.91 -2.40
C ILE A 143 -1.36 2.96 -2.17
N LEU A 144 -1.56 1.63 -2.32
CA LEU A 144 -0.47 0.66 -2.28
C LEU A 144 0.57 0.93 -3.38
N LEU A 145 0.11 1.22 -4.60
CA LEU A 145 0.98 1.60 -5.70
C LEU A 145 1.79 2.87 -5.37
N GLY A 146 1.14 3.89 -4.81
CA GLY A 146 1.79 5.11 -4.36
C GLY A 146 2.86 4.85 -3.30
N GLN A 147 2.56 4.03 -2.30
CA GLN A 147 3.52 3.63 -1.25
C GLN A 147 4.70 2.83 -1.82
N TRP A 148 4.46 1.93 -2.76
CA TRP A 148 5.54 1.21 -3.44
C TRP A 148 6.43 2.13 -4.27
N LEU A 149 5.85 3.06 -5.03
CA LEU A 149 6.62 4.03 -5.82
C LEU A 149 7.44 4.96 -4.93
N GLU A 150 6.87 5.43 -3.81
CA GLU A 150 7.56 6.25 -2.82
C GLU A 150 8.76 5.52 -2.22
N ALA A 151 8.55 4.29 -1.73
CA ALA A 151 9.62 3.46 -1.16
C ALA A 151 10.72 3.19 -2.18
N ARG A 152 10.36 2.88 -3.44
CA ARG A 152 11.32 2.67 -4.53
C ARG A 152 12.15 3.93 -4.85
N ALA A 153 11.52 5.11 -4.83
CA ALA A 153 12.23 6.38 -5.06
C ALA A 153 13.22 6.67 -3.93
N ARG A 154 12.80 6.44 -2.67
CA ARG A 154 13.64 6.62 -1.48
C ARG A 154 14.87 5.71 -1.51
N SER A 155 14.68 4.43 -1.85
CA SER A 155 15.76 3.45 -1.98
C SER A 155 16.83 3.87 -3.00
N LYS A 156 16.41 4.34 -4.18
CA LYS A 156 17.33 4.81 -5.21
C LYS A 156 18.14 6.02 -4.75
N THR A 157 17.53 6.95 -4.02
CA THR A 157 18.23 8.14 -3.50
C THR A 157 19.24 7.76 -2.43
N GLY A 158 18.88 6.84 -1.52
CA GLY A 158 19.78 6.32 -0.49
C GLY A 158 21.02 5.63 -1.09
N GLN A 159 20.84 4.80 -2.13
CA GLN A 159 21.93 4.14 -2.83
C GLN A 159 22.88 5.15 -3.51
N ALA A 160 22.35 6.21 -4.13
CA ALA A 160 23.15 7.25 -4.74
C ALA A 160 24.02 7.99 -3.71
N ILE A 161 23.46 8.29 -2.53
CA ILE A 161 24.22 8.92 -1.44
C ILE A 161 25.31 7.98 -0.92
N LYS A 162 25.01 6.69 -0.71
CA LYS A 162 26.00 5.68 -0.30
C LYS A 162 27.16 5.60 -1.30
N SER A 163 26.88 5.55 -2.61
CA SER A 163 27.91 5.48 -3.63
C SER A 163 28.81 6.71 -3.65
N LEU A 164 28.32 7.89 -3.29
CA LEU A 164 29.12 9.10 -3.14
C LEU A 164 30.01 9.05 -1.88
N LEU A 165 29.47 8.51 -0.77
CA LEU A 165 30.26 8.32 0.45
C LEU A 165 31.35 7.26 0.27
N ASP A 166 31.11 6.22 -0.53
CA ASP A 166 32.11 5.20 -0.85
C ASP A 166 33.25 5.73 -1.72
N LEU A 167 33.01 6.83 -2.44
CA LEU A 167 34.07 7.55 -3.20
C LEU A 167 34.91 8.47 -2.31
N ALA A 168 34.51 8.74 -1.08
CA ALA A 168 35.35 9.49 -0.14
C ALA A 168 36.62 8.70 0.16
N ALA A 169 37.75 9.40 0.23
CA ALA A 169 39.02 8.79 0.55
C ALA A 169 38.92 8.07 1.91
N LYS A 170 39.21 6.78 1.95
CA LYS A 170 39.24 5.96 3.17
C LYS A 170 40.59 6.02 3.89
N THR A 171 41.63 6.44 3.16
CA THR A 171 42.99 6.58 3.67
C THR A 171 43.52 7.98 3.41
N ALA A 172 44.40 8.43 4.27
CA ALA A 172 45.16 9.68 4.09
C ALA A 172 46.65 9.42 4.35
N HIS A 173 47.52 10.21 3.70
CA HIS A 173 48.97 10.15 3.91
C HIS A 173 49.34 11.11 5.05
N ARG A 174 49.81 10.54 6.15
CA ARG A 174 50.33 11.31 7.29
C ARG A 174 51.87 11.37 7.16
N ILE A 175 52.42 12.56 7.29
CA ILE A 175 53.88 12.75 7.33
C ILE A 175 54.37 12.76 8.76
N VAL A 176 55.15 11.75 9.14
CA VAL A 176 55.79 11.65 10.45
C VAL A 176 57.29 11.46 10.20
N ASP A 177 58.15 12.30 10.77
CA ASP A 177 59.62 12.25 10.63
C ASP A 177 60.09 12.16 9.17
N GLU A 178 59.53 12.99 8.29
CA GLU A 178 59.84 13.04 6.83
C GLU A 178 59.47 11.75 6.06
N LYS A 179 58.73 10.84 6.67
CA LYS A 179 58.21 9.64 6.00
C LYS A 179 56.70 9.73 5.83
N GLU A 180 56.24 9.38 4.64
CA GLU A 180 54.80 9.21 4.38
C GLU A 180 54.35 7.86 4.89
N GLU A 181 53.29 7.88 5.70
CA GLU A 181 52.59 6.69 6.19
C GLU A 181 51.13 6.78 5.78
N GLU A 182 50.63 5.74 5.10
CA GLU A 182 49.21 5.64 4.76
C GLU A 182 48.43 5.18 6.00
N VAL A 183 47.52 6.01 6.48
CA VAL A 183 46.70 5.74 7.65
C VAL A 183 45.22 5.86 7.31
N ALA A 184 44.36 5.07 7.95
CA ALA A 184 42.94 5.23 7.82
C ALA A 184 42.52 6.61 8.36
N ILE A 185 41.57 7.26 7.70
CA ILE A 185 41.08 8.59 8.11
C ILE A 185 40.53 8.56 9.53
N GLU A 186 39.96 7.40 9.96
CA GLU A 186 39.42 7.17 11.28
C GLU A 186 40.49 7.22 12.39
N ASP A 187 41.74 6.99 12.06
CA ASP A 187 42.90 7.00 12.98
C ASP A 187 43.59 8.37 13.06
N ILE A 188 43.10 9.35 12.31
CA ILE A 188 43.64 10.73 12.33
C ILE A 188 42.81 11.52 13.34
N THR A 189 43.37 11.72 14.52
CA THR A 189 42.82 12.58 15.60
C THR A 189 43.53 13.91 15.60
#